data_eeffc6e36f825dbd03ae4cedd23f6904
#
_entry.id   eeffc6e36f825dbd03ae4cedd23f6904
#
_cell.length_a   1.000
_cell.length_b   1.000
_cell.length_c   1.000
_cell.angle_alpha   90.00
_cell.angle_beta   90.00
_cell.angle_gamma   90.00
#
_symmetry.space_group_name_H-M   'P 1'
#
loop_
_entity.id
_entity.type
_entity.pdbx_description
1 polymer ?
#
loop_
_entity_poly.entity_id
_entity_poly.type
_entity_poly.pdbx_seq_one_letter_code
_entity_poly.pdbx_strand_id
1 'polypeptide(L)'
;FAGTDPSDGKFFVAKKGIFNKNPKVYKTKADVDADTSGDLNAKMNKALELLPALGIKGVIQGDFLYGPGDLTKKKIDGVSYVTFHPNTIVYAIPKEQSADLLRSEIGIVWHTTYTGDSFENMKASYGVKVSALKKSNKVWSQDAMMKDATEATLTAADTKRVNSYLMTAGKIFQKISGSTL
;
A
#
# COMPACT_ATOMS: atom_id res chain seq x y z
N PHE A 1 -3.17 4.78 -4.70
CA PHE A 1 -3.68 5.91 -3.92
C PHE A 1 -5.19 5.89 -3.94
N ALA A 2 -5.80 6.27 -2.83
CA ALA A 2 -7.24 6.42 -2.72
C ALA A 2 -7.59 7.57 -1.75
N GLY A 3 -8.68 8.26 -2.02
CA GLY A 3 -9.09 9.33 -1.12
C GLY A 3 -10.06 10.31 -1.76
N THR A 4 -10.09 11.49 -1.19
CA THR A 4 -10.94 12.60 -1.65
C THR A 4 -10.07 13.64 -2.36
N ASP A 5 -10.42 13.96 -3.59
CA ASP A 5 -9.76 15.02 -4.35
C ASP A 5 -10.04 16.38 -3.69
N PRO A 6 -9.00 17.10 -3.25
CA PRO A 6 -9.21 18.36 -2.57
C PRO A 6 -9.85 19.44 -3.48
N SER A 7 -9.75 19.30 -4.81
CA SER A 7 -10.27 20.29 -5.75
C SER A 7 -11.79 20.25 -5.92
N ASP A 8 -12.42 19.06 -5.80
CA ASP A 8 -13.84 18.89 -6.07
C ASP A 8 -14.59 18.01 -5.05
N GLY A 9 -13.89 17.49 -4.05
CA GLY A 9 -14.45 16.67 -2.98
C GLY A 9 -14.88 15.27 -3.41
N LYS A 10 -14.61 14.85 -4.66
CA LYS A 10 -14.98 13.52 -5.15
C LYS A 10 -13.97 12.47 -4.74
N PHE A 11 -14.48 11.27 -4.48
CA PHE A 11 -13.63 10.12 -4.27
C PHE A 11 -12.89 9.74 -5.56
N PHE A 12 -11.63 9.34 -5.41
CA PHE A 12 -10.82 8.85 -6.51
C PHE A 12 -9.93 7.67 -6.08
N VAL A 13 -9.44 6.95 -7.07
CA VAL A 13 -8.28 6.07 -6.98
C VAL A 13 -7.24 6.51 -8.00
N ALA A 14 -5.96 6.21 -7.73
CA ALA A 14 -4.89 6.58 -8.64
C ALA A 14 -3.70 5.62 -8.55
N LYS A 15 -2.91 5.59 -9.65
CA LYS A 15 -1.58 4.94 -9.70
C LYS A 15 -0.49 5.89 -9.19
N LYS A 16 0.78 5.47 -9.25
CA LYS A 16 1.94 6.35 -9.13
C LYS A 16 1.81 7.51 -10.12
N GLY A 17 2.29 8.66 -9.78
CA GLY A 17 2.19 9.84 -10.64
C GLY A 17 1.02 10.77 -10.34
N ILE A 18 0.25 10.48 -9.29
CA ILE A 18 -0.74 11.42 -8.75
C ILE A 18 -0.12 12.79 -8.40
N PHE A 19 1.17 12.83 -8.06
CA PHE A 19 1.93 14.04 -7.74
C PHE A 19 2.79 14.56 -8.90
N ASN A 20 2.58 14.06 -10.12
CA ASN A 20 3.20 14.61 -11.31
C ASN A 20 2.59 15.97 -11.67
N LYS A 21 3.27 16.73 -12.54
CA LYS A 21 2.79 18.04 -13.04
C LYS A 21 1.34 18.00 -13.56
N ASN A 22 0.92 16.87 -14.14
CA ASN A 22 -0.44 16.61 -14.57
C ASN A 22 -0.97 15.37 -13.81
N PRO A 23 -1.56 15.54 -12.63
CA PRO A 23 -2.08 14.44 -11.83
C PRO A 23 -3.12 13.63 -12.59
N LYS A 24 -2.99 12.31 -12.58
CA LYS A 24 -4.02 11.40 -13.11
C LYS A 24 -4.75 10.72 -11.97
N VAL A 25 -6.02 11.02 -11.82
CA VAL A 25 -6.93 10.41 -10.87
C VAL A 25 -8.11 9.79 -11.59
N TYR A 26 -8.63 8.69 -11.08
CA TYR A 26 -9.79 8.00 -11.66
C TYR A 26 -10.97 8.15 -10.70
N LYS A 27 -11.99 8.85 -11.13
CA LYS A 27 -13.23 9.11 -10.39
C LYS A 27 -14.40 8.28 -10.89
N THR A 28 -14.25 7.75 -12.11
CA THR A 28 -15.26 6.91 -12.76
C THR A 28 -14.63 5.67 -13.37
N LYS A 29 -15.46 4.65 -13.65
CA LYS A 29 -15.04 3.47 -14.39
C LYS A 29 -14.47 3.82 -15.77
N ALA A 30 -15.05 4.82 -16.44
CA ALA A 30 -14.58 5.28 -17.75
C ALA A 30 -13.15 5.83 -17.69
N ASP A 31 -12.77 6.54 -16.60
CA ASP A 31 -11.41 7.03 -16.41
C ASP A 31 -10.42 5.86 -16.27
N VAL A 32 -10.81 4.83 -15.51
CA VAL A 32 -10.01 3.62 -15.32
C VAL A 32 -9.82 2.88 -16.65
N ASP A 33 -10.90 2.68 -17.39
CA ASP A 33 -10.90 1.93 -18.65
C ASP A 33 -10.10 2.63 -19.75
N ALA A 34 -10.07 3.96 -19.73
CA ALA A 34 -9.29 4.76 -20.69
C ALA A 34 -7.76 4.70 -20.49
N ASP A 35 -7.29 4.41 -19.28
CA ASP A 35 -5.86 4.50 -18.92
C ASP A 35 -5.26 3.18 -18.38
N THR A 36 -6.03 2.12 -18.27
CA THR A 36 -5.59 0.83 -17.73
C THR A 36 -6.17 -0.34 -18.53
N SER A 37 -5.52 -1.50 -18.43
CA SER A 37 -5.97 -2.72 -19.07
C SER A 37 -5.63 -3.96 -18.23
N GLY A 38 -6.21 -5.10 -18.57
CA GLY A 38 -5.92 -6.40 -17.97
C GLY A 38 -6.20 -6.43 -16.46
N ASP A 39 -5.32 -7.08 -15.72
CA ASP A 39 -5.43 -7.25 -14.26
C ASP A 39 -5.42 -5.91 -13.51
N LEU A 40 -4.61 -4.95 -13.95
CA LEU A 40 -4.58 -3.64 -13.35
C LEU A 40 -5.92 -2.90 -13.47
N ASN A 41 -6.57 -2.99 -14.64
CA ASN A 41 -7.91 -2.42 -14.86
C ASN A 41 -8.93 -3.03 -13.90
N ALA A 42 -8.95 -4.36 -13.80
CA ALA A 42 -9.86 -5.07 -12.89
C ALA A 42 -9.66 -4.62 -11.42
N LYS A 43 -8.40 -4.55 -10.97
CA LYS A 43 -8.06 -4.10 -9.61
C LYS A 43 -8.44 -2.65 -9.35
N MET A 44 -8.16 -1.73 -10.28
CA MET A 44 -8.50 -0.32 -10.15
C MET A 44 -10.00 -0.08 -10.13
N ASN A 45 -10.77 -0.78 -10.98
CA ASN A 45 -12.22 -0.73 -10.97
C ASN A 45 -12.80 -1.25 -9.65
N LYS A 46 -12.26 -2.36 -9.12
CA LYS A 46 -12.66 -2.89 -7.81
C LYS A 46 -12.32 -1.92 -6.67
N ALA A 47 -11.17 -1.28 -6.72
CA ALA A 47 -10.81 -0.25 -5.75
C ALA A 47 -11.79 0.93 -5.80
N LEU A 48 -12.12 1.44 -6.98
CA LEU A 48 -13.06 2.54 -7.17
C LEU A 48 -14.48 2.18 -6.66
N GLU A 49 -14.91 0.93 -6.84
CA GLU A 49 -16.19 0.40 -6.37
C GLU A 49 -16.23 0.28 -4.83
N LEU A 50 -15.20 -0.27 -4.22
CA LEU A 50 -15.26 -0.76 -2.85
C LEU A 50 -14.66 0.20 -1.80
N LEU A 51 -13.62 0.97 -2.16
CA LEU A 51 -12.92 1.81 -1.19
C LEU A 51 -13.71 3.02 -0.68
N PRO A 52 -14.70 3.59 -1.40
CA PRO A 52 -15.55 4.66 -0.83
C PRO A 52 -16.22 4.26 0.49
N ALA A 53 -16.55 2.97 0.65
CA ALA A 53 -17.16 2.43 1.88
C ALA A 53 -16.26 2.57 3.12
N LEU A 54 -14.94 2.69 2.94
CA LEU A 54 -13.98 2.87 4.04
C LEU A 54 -14.02 4.29 4.65
N GLY A 55 -14.68 5.25 3.99
CA GLY A 55 -14.81 6.62 4.47
C GLY A 55 -13.46 7.33 4.61
N ILE A 56 -12.55 7.09 3.67
CA ILE A 56 -11.21 7.68 3.65
C ILE A 56 -11.31 9.19 3.60
N LYS A 57 -10.70 9.86 4.57
CA LYS A 57 -10.54 11.31 4.62
C LYS A 57 -9.13 11.68 4.18
N GLY A 58 -9.01 12.69 3.29
CA GLY A 58 -7.72 13.01 2.67
C GLY A 58 -7.30 11.95 1.66
N VAL A 59 -6.02 11.74 1.51
CA VAL A 59 -5.44 10.77 0.56
C VAL A 59 -4.54 9.79 1.31
N ILE A 60 -4.69 8.50 1.01
CA ILE A 60 -3.82 7.44 1.55
C ILE A 60 -3.23 6.61 0.42
N GLN A 61 -2.07 6.06 0.66
CA GLN A 61 -1.37 5.17 -0.25
C GLN A 61 -1.23 3.78 0.38
N GLY A 62 -1.42 2.77 -0.45
CA GLY A 62 -1.21 1.39 -0.07
C GLY A 62 -0.85 0.53 -1.27
N ASP A 63 -0.52 -0.71 -1.00
CA ASP A 63 -0.24 -1.71 -2.01
C ASP A 63 -1.37 -2.74 -2.09
N PHE A 64 -1.77 -3.06 -3.30
CA PHE A 64 -2.72 -4.13 -3.57
C PHE A 64 -2.09 -5.48 -3.23
N LEU A 65 -2.72 -6.24 -2.34
CA LEU A 65 -2.26 -7.57 -1.93
C LEU A 65 -2.88 -8.67 -2.77
N TYR A 66 -4.18 -8.58 -3.00
CA TYR A 66 -4.94 -9.52 -3.82
C TYR A 66 -6.24 -8.91 -4.32
N GLY A 67 -6.73 -9.43 -5.43
CA GLY A 67 -8.04 -9.19 -5.99
C GLY A 67 -8.86 -10.49 -6.11
N PRO A 68 -10.01 -10.45 -6.77
CA PRO A 68 -10.82 -11.63 -7.00
C PRO A 68 -10.04 -12.75 -7.71
N GLY A 69 -10.01 -13.93 -7.13
CA GLY A 69 -9.31 -15.09 -7.70
C GLY A 69 -7.86 -15.28 -7.31
N ASP A 70 -7.24 -14.30 -6.65
CA ASP A 70 -5.82 -14.38 -6.26
C ASP A 70 -5.56 -15.23 -5.01
N LEU A 71 -6.61 -15.51 -4.21
CA LEU A 71 -6.48 -16.29 -2.98
C LEU A 71 -6.42 -17.79 -3.29
N THR A 72 -5.41 -18.45 -2.73
CA THR A 72 -5.27 -19.91 -2.82
C THR A 72 -5.14 -20.55 -1.45
N LYS A 73 -5.54 -21.83 -1.33
CA LYS A 73 -5.38 -22.61 -0.09
C LYS A 73 -4.17 -23.52 -0.24
N LYS A 74 -3.25 -23.48 0.71
CA LYS A 74 -2.07 -24.34 0.74
C LYS A 74 -1.91 -25.01 2.11
N LYS A 75 -1.31 -26.19 2.12
CA LYS A 75 -0.87 -26.86 3.34
C LYS A 75 0.66 -26.82 3.38
N ILE A 76 1.23 -26.29 4.45
CA ILE A 76 2.67 -26.12 4.67
C ILE A 76 2.96 -26.76 6.03
N ASP A 77 3.83 -27.76 6.07
CA ASP A 77 4.21 -28.51 7.29
C ASP A 77 3.00 -28.97 8.14
N GLY A 78 1.96 -29.47 7.44
CA GLY A 78 0.74 -29.95 8.10
C GLY A 78 -0.29 -28.87 8.46
N VAL A 79 0.06 -27.59 8.41
CA VAL A 79 -0.81 -26.45 8.73
C VAL A 79 -1.47 -25.91 7.48
N SER A 80 -2.77 -25.58 7.57
CA SER A 80 -3.52 -25.00 6.45
C SER A 80 -3.42 -23.48 6.44
N TYR A 81 -3.14 -22.92 5.27
CA TYR A 81 -3.02 -21.48 5.04
C TYR A 81 -3.90 -21.02 3.87
N VAL A 82 -4.29 -19.75 3.92
CA VAL A 82 -4.73 -18.98 2.75
C VAL A 82 -3.54 -18.15 2.29
N THR A 83 -3.20 -18.26 1.00
CA THR A 83 -2.01 -17.61 0.44
C THR A 83 -2.39 -16.68 -0.71
N PHE A 84 -1.61 -15.63 -0.88
CA PHE A 84 -1.69 -14.69 -2.01
C PHE A 84 -0.29 -14.18 -2.37
N HIS A 85 -0.13 -13.74 -3.60
CA HIS A 85 1.19 -13.45 -4.19
C HIS A 85 1.13 -12.16 -5.01
N PRO A 86 1.18 -10.97 -4.36
CA PRO A 86 1.06 -9.68 -5.07
C PRO A 86 2.24 -9.36 -5.97
N ASN A 87 3.41 -9.90 -5.65
CA ASN A 87 4.68 -9.65 -6.36
C ASN A 87 5.62 -10.85 -6.19
N THR A 88 6.85 -10.66 -5.77
CA THR A 88 7.83 -11.72 -5.52
C THR A 88 7.68 -12.43 -4.17
N ILE A 89 6.85 -11.89 -3.27
CA ILE A 89 6.64 -12.41 -1.91
C ILE A 89 5.31 -13.15 -1.85
N VAL A 90 5.33 -14.36 -1.29
CA VAL A 90 4.11 -15.12 -0.97
C VAL A 90 3.73 -14.84 0.49
N TYR A 91 2.52 -14.36 0.68
CA TYR A 91 1.93 -14.22 2.01
C TYR A 91 1.12 -15.48 2.35
N ALA A 92 1.24 -15.94 3.58
CA ALA A 92 0.53 -17.11 4.09
C ALA A 92 -0.14 -16.74 5.42
N ILE A 93 -1.45 -16.74 5.44
CA ILE A 93 -2.26 -16.45 6.63
C ILE A 93 -2.82 -17.77 7.15
N PRO A 94 -2.61 -18.14 8.42
CA PRO A 94 -3.21 -19.34 9.00
C PRO A 94 -4.72 -19.35 8.80
N LYS A 95 -5.27 -20.52 8.46
CA LYS A 95 -6.71 -20.66 8.15
C LYS A 95 -7.60 -20.13 9.28
N GLU A 96 -7.22 -20.33 10.51
CA GLU A 96 -7.95 -19.88 11.72
C GLU A 96 -8.06 -18.36 11.80
N GLN A 97 -7.10 -17.63 11.18
CA GLN A 97 -7.03 -16.15 11.16
C GLN A 97 -7.53 -15.55 9.84
N SER A 98 -7.98 -16.37 8.91
CA SER A 98 -8.27 -15.94 7.54
C SER A 98 -9.75 -15.63 7.27
N ALA A 99 -10.62 -15.62 8.29
CA ALA A 99 -12.05 -15.45 8.12
C ALA A 99 -12.44 -14.13 7.42
N ASP A 100 -11.83 -13.02 7.83
CA ASP A 100 -12.11 -11.70 7.23
C ASP A 100 -11.51 -11.59 5.82
N LEU A 101 -10.30 -12.13 5.63
CA LEU A 101 -9.63 -12.19 4.36
C LEU A 101 -10.45 -12.98 3.33
N LEU A 102 -11.00 -14.13 3.73
CA LEU A 102 -11.80 -14.99 2.83
C LEU A 102 -13.17 -14.39 2.47
N ARG A 103 -13.69 -13.47 3.27
CA ARG A 103 -14.94 -12.75 2.97
C ARG A 103 -14.75 -11.53 2.07
N SER A 104 -13.52 -11.01 2.02
CA SER A 104 -13.22 -9.80 1.25
C SER A 104 -13.00 -10.11 -0.23
N GLU A 105 -13.28 -9.13 -1.07
CA GLU A 105 -13.06 -9.19 -2.51
C GLU A 105 -11.66 -8.67 -2.88
N ILE A 106 -11.10 -7.75 -2.06
CA ILE A 106 -9.76 -7.18 -2.25
C ILE A 106 -9.03 -7.06 -0.92
N GLY A 107 -7.71 -7.14 -0.98
CA GLY A 107 -6.81 -6.86 0.15
C GLY A 107 -5.85 -5.73 -0.16
N ILE A 108 -5.67 -4.82 0.78
CA ILE A 108 -4.75 -3.69 0.66
C ILE A 108 -4.00 -3.51 1.97
N VAL A 109 -2.67 -3.29 1.88
CA VAL A 109 -1.85 -2.81 2.98
C VAL A 109 -1.61 -1.32 2.80
N TRP A 110 -1.95 -0.54 3.82
CA TRP A 110 -1.82 0.91 3.83
C TRP A 110 -0.56 1.35 4.54
N HIS A 111 0.20 2.30 3.99
CA HIS A 111 1.50 2.69 4.55
C HIS A 111 1.76 4.20 4.62
N THR A 112 1.03 5.05 3.87
CA THR A 112 1.31 6.50 3.86
C THR A 112 0.02 7.30 3.84
N THR A 113 -0.03 8.35 4.64
CA THR A 113 -1.10 9.35 4.65
C THR A 113 -0.58 10.64 4.01
N TYR A 114 -1.40 11.27 3.20
CA TYR A 114 -1.10 12.56 2.57
C TYR A 114 -2.10 13.60 3.04
N THR A 115 -1.61 14.78 3.40
CA THR A 115 -2.42 15.91 3.86
C THR A 115 -2.03 17.17 3.12
N GLY A 116 -2.99 17.92 2.63
CA GLY A 116 -2.80 19.16 1.89
C GLY A 116 -4.11 19.60 1.25
N ASP A 117 -4.15 20.83 0.76
CA ASP A 117 -5.28 21.44 0.10
C ASP A 117 -5.28 21.26 -1.43
N SER A 118 -4.17 20.78 -1.97
CA SER A 118 -4.02 20.41 -3.38
C SER A 118 -3.00 19.26 -3.52
N PHE A 119 -3.01 18.52 -4.61
CA PHE A 119 -2.03 17.45 -4.85
C PHE A 119 -0.58 17.96 -4.82
N GLU A 120 -0.34 19.19 -5.28
CA GLU A 120 0.98 19.82 -5.31
C GLU A 120 1.51 20.15 -3.92
N ASN A 121 0.62 20.46 -2.97
CA ASN A 121 0.97 20.85 -1.61
C ASN A 121 0.86 19.71 -0.59
N MET A 122 0.55 18.50 -1.04
CA MET A 122 0.42 17.35 -0.14
C MET A 122 1.75 16.98 0.50
N LYS A 123 1.70 16.79 1.82
CA LYS A 123 2.80 16.29 2.64
C LYS A 123 2.54 14.85 3.04
N ALA A 124 3.52 14.00 2.80
CA ALA A 124 3.48 12.60 3.17
C ALA A 124 3.83 12.42 4.64
N SER A 125 3.10 11.54 5.31
CA SER A 125 3.41 11.03 6.65
C SER A 125 3.36 9.51 6.62
N TYR A 126 4.35 8.85 7.23
CA TYR A 126 4.35 7.40 7.34
C TYR A 126 3.20 6.92 8.21
N GLY A 127 2.58 5.81 7.78
CA GLY A 127 1.50 5.15 8.50
C GLY A 127 0.10 5.62 8.10
N VAL A 128 -0.83 4.70 8.24
CA VAL A 128 -2.27 4.94 8.10
C VAL A 128 -2.97 4.33 9.30
N LYS A 129 -3.73 5.11 10.04
CA LYS A 129 -4.52 4.59 11.17
C LYS A 129 -5.71 3.80 10.63
N VAL A 130 -5.48 2.53 10.27
CA VAL A 130 -6.50 1.65 9.68
C VAL A 130 -7.72 1.50 10.60
N SER A 131 -7.53 1.53 11.92
CA SER A 131 -8.64 1.50 12.89
C SER A 131 -9.59 2.71 12.82
N ALA A 132 -9.19 3.79 12.14
CA ALA A 132 -10.04 4.96 11.90
C ALA A 132 -10.87 4.85 10.61
N LEU A 133 -10.54 3.89 9.74
CA LEU A 133 -11.34 3.60 8.56
C LEU A 133 -12.63 2.86 8.96
N LYS A 134 -13.70 3.07 8.21
CA LYS A 134 -14.93 2.29 8.39
C LYS A 134 -14.65 0.83 8.03
N LYS A 135 -15.21 -0.08 8.80
CA LYS A 135 -15.13 -1.50 8.51
C LYS A 135 -15.93 -1.85 7.27
N SER A 136 -15.35 -2.67 6.39
CA SER A 136 -16.00 -3.27 5.25
C SER A 136 -15.68 -4.77 5.23
N ASN A 137 -16.68 -5.61 4.99
CA ASN A 137 -16.45 -7.04 4.79
C ASN A 137 -15.95 -7.38 3.39
N LYS A 138 -15.90 -6.41 2.48
CA LYS A 138 -15.44 -6.56 1.11
C LYS A 138 -13.97 -6.13 0.90
N VAL A 139 -13.42 -5.39 1.87
CA VAL A 139 -12.04 -4.89 1.81
C VAL A 139 -11.27 -5.35 3.05
N TRP A 140 -10.26 -6.16 2.85
CA TRP A 140 -9.32 -6.53 3.88
C TRP A 140 -8.22 -5.47 3.96
N SER A 141 -8.34 -4.57 4.93
CA SER A 141 -7.39 -3.48 5.16
C SER A 141 -6.38 -3.86 6.22
N GLN A 142 -5.11 -3.76 5.91
CA GLN A 142 -4.01 -3.99 6.84
C GLN A 142 -3.16 -2.73 6.98
N ASP A 143 -2.57 -2.60 8.15
CA ASP A 143 -1.60 -1.56 8.45
C ASP A 143 -0.20 -2.09 8.15
N ALA A 144 0.59 -1.35 7.36
CA ALA A 144 1.97 -1.67 7.09
C ALA A 144 2.90 -1.33 8.27
N MET A 145 2.37 -0.71 9.33
CA MET A 145 3.15 -0.48 10.54
C MET A 145 3.49 -1.83 11.17
N MET A 146 4.75 -2.18 11.09
CA MET A 146 5.30 -3.33 11.78
C MET A 146 4.95 -3.23 13.26
N LYS A 147 4.29 -4.23 13.79
CA LYS A 147 4.15 -4.36 15.23
C LYS A 147 5.54 -4.44 15.83
N ASP A 148 5.76 -3.57 16.75
CA ASP A 148 6.75 -3.52 17.77
C ASP A 148 7.87 -4.59 17.66
N ALA A 149 8.99 -4.17 17.08
CA ALA A 149 10.23 -4.90 17.08
C ALA A 149 11.06 -4.56 18.34
N THR A 150 10.44 -4.48 19.52
CA THR A 150 11.16 -4.22 20.77
C THR A 150 12.30 -5.21 21.01
N GLU A 151 12.15 -6.42 20.48
CA GLU A 151 13.19 -7.44 20.51
C GLU A 151 14.30 -7.26 19.45
N ALA A 152 14.09 -6.39 18.46
CA ALA A 152 15.06 -6.07 17.41
C ALA A 152 15.76 -4.73 17.61
N THR A 153 15.82 -4.23 18.82
CA THR A 153 16.53 -2.98 19.13
C THR A 153 18.03 -3.20 19.01
N LEU A 154 18.67 -2.43 18.12
CA LEU A 154 20.13 -2.44 18.01
C LEU A 154 20.77 -1.94 19.31
N THR A 155 21.82 -2.62 19.76
CA THR A 155 22.64 -2.09 20.84
C THR A 155 23.30 -0.76 20.43
N ALA A 156 23.73 0.06 21.39
CA ALA A 156 24.46 1.28 21.09
C ALA A 156 25.73 1.02 20.24
N ALA A 157 26.40 -0.11 20.47
CA ALA A 157 27.57 -0.53 19.69
C ALA A 157 27.17 -0.90 18.25
N ASP A 158 26.06 -1.62 18.04
CA ASP A 158 25.57 -1.97 16.72
C ASP A 158 25.08 -0.74 15.97
N THR A 159 24.37 0.17 16.63
CA THR A 159 23.95 1.45 16.05
C THR A 159 25.16 2.27 15.56
N LYS A 160 26.23 2.37 16.38
CA LYS A 160 27.48 3.04 15.98
C LYS A 160 28.10 2.37 14.75
N ARG A 161 28.11 1.04 14.70
CA ARG A 161 28.68 0.25 13.60
C ARG A 161 27.88 0.44 12.32
N VAL A 162 26.54 0.37 12.38
CA VAL A 162 25.64 0.60 11.23
C VAL A 162 25.85 2.02 10.69
N ASN A 163 25.85 3.04 11.56
CA ASN A 163 26.07 4.42 11.16
C ASN A 163 27.45 4.61 10.50
N SER A 164 28.49 3.95 10.98
CA SER A 164 29.82 3.97 10.36
C SER A 164 29.79 3.40 8.93
N TYR A 165 29.10 2.29 8.71
CA TYR A 165 28.93 1.69 7.37
C TYR A 165 28.13 2.60 6.44
N LEU A 166 27.03 3.18 6.92
CA LEU A 166 26.21 4.13 6.14
C LEU A 166 27.02 5.37 5.74
N MET A 167 27.80 5.93 6.65
CA MET A 167 28.69 7.06 6.35
C MET A 167 29.76 6.68 5.30
N THR A 168 30.33 5.49 5.40
CA THR A 168 31.32 5.00 4.44
C THR A 168 30.68 4.79 3.05
N ALA A 169 29.51 4.16 3.00
CA ALA A 169 28.76 4.00 1.76
C ALA A 169 28.42 5.35 1.12
N GLY A 170 27.96 6.33 1.92
CA GLY A 170 27.68 7.69 1.44
C GLY A 170 28.94 8.38 0.86
N LYS A 171 30.10 8.24 1.49
CA LYS A 171 31.37 8.78 0.97
C LYS A 171 31.79 8.11 -0.34
N ILE A 172 31.56 6.81 -0.48
CA ILE A 172 31.83 6.08 -1.73
C ILE A 172 30.89 6.58 -2.82
N PHE A 173 29.59 6.67 -2.52
CA PHE A 173 28.57 7.14 -3.45
C PHE A 173 28.88 8.55 -4.00
N GLN A 174 29.33 9.46 -3.14
CA GLN A 174 29.72 10.82 -3.54
C GLN A 174 30.91 10.86 -4.53
N LYS A 175 31.69 9.79 -4.60
CA LYS A 175 32.83 9.68 -5.54
C LYS A 175 32.45 9.08 -6.90
N ILE A 176 31.25 8.54 -7.00
CA ILE A 176 30.75 7.96 -8.27
C ILE A 176 30.29 9.11 -9.15
N SER A 177 30.77 9.18 -10.39
CA SER A 177 30.32 10.19 -11.35
C SER A 177 28.88 9.95 -11.77
N GLY A 178 28.12 11.01 -12.01
CA GLY A 178 26.72 10.90 -12.46
C GLY A 178 26.53 10.18 -13.80
N SER A 179 27.61 10.02 -14.59
CA SER A 179 27.61 9.22 -15.83
C SER A 179 27.71 7.72 -15.59
N THR A 180 27.92 7.28 -14.36
CA THR A 180 28.03 5.86 -13.98
C THR A 180 26.72 5.32 -13.37
N LEU A 181 25.75 6.20 -13.10
CA LEU A 181 24.41 5.94 -12.60
C LEU A 181 23.39 6.06 -13.72
#